data_2f62c0cb105d623ba2d29003316a0257
#
_entry.id   2f62c0cb105d623ba2d29003316a0257
#
_cell.length_a   1.000
_cell.length_b   1.000
_cell.length_c   1.000
_cell.angle_alpha   90.00
_cell.angle_beta   90.00
_cell.angle_gamma   90.00
#
_symmetry.space_group_name_H-M   'P 1'
#
loop_
_entity.id
_entity.type
_entity.pdbx_description
1 polymer ?
#
loop_
_entity_poly.entity_id
_entity_poly.type
_entity_poly.pdbx_seq_one_letter_code
_entity_poly.pdbx_strand_id
1 'polypeptide(L)'
;MKGIGGLRGLSCAACFLLIVAAMAVAQDDPLVVKTGDGMVRGVARNGGGAEFLGIPFAQPPVGALRWHEPLPAKPWSGVREAKGYSAPCAQPDLGSWNRHDAETGLEDCLYLNVVTPAWPAKTLLPVMFWIHGGANQGGTAMSRLYTGGKLPNHGVVLVSVNYRLGVFGFLAHPELTGESTHHASGNYGLMDQMLALQWVIANIEQFGGDPKNITVFGQSAGAIDTGLLMVSPVKGLFQKAIQESGSAFTEPLLPLAEDEARGKQFAVAMGAPEGAGQIAYLRGIPAADLTRKWAAQALQPRFGPVVDGWVLPKDPKEVFARGEESAIPLLFGTTTKEFVSLASADQLRRRIAELAGDFAPQALKAYGLADGGTGTVDPVYGTAADQIAADVTFRCPATAEGRWHSAAHHATFEYEFDHAVPGQPAAIHSSDLGFVFGFYPKEGNLAGGYGDTDFKVSETVESYFTNFARTGNPNGEGLPKWPEFASAATFVKFTQGGTVEEAQDLRGAACKVYRDVIEAGMKPGGSH
;
A
#
# COMPACT_ATOMS: atom_id res chain seq x y z
N MET A 1 3.17 -81.26 22.77
CA MET A 1 3.33 -81.51 21.31
C MET A 1 2.87 -80.26 20.54
N LYS A 2 3.76 -79.72 19.71
CA LYS A 2 3.52 -78.76 18.57
C LYS A 2 2.74 -77.47 18.90
N GLY A 3 3.19 -76.27 18.94
CA GLY A 3 4.21 -75.65 18.11
C GLY A 3 3.44 -74.54 17.31
N ILE A 4 3.35 -73.28 17.83
CA ILE A 4 2.85 -72.13 17.06
C ILE A 4 4.04 -71.19 16.95
N GLY A 5 4.62 -71.19 15.76
CA GLY A 5 5.65 -70.27 15.35
C GLY A 5 5.09 -69.00 14.74
N GLY A 6 5.65 -67.97 15.14
CA GLY A 6 6.05 -66.72 14.57
C GLY A 6 5.28 -66.11 13.37
N LEU A 7 4.66 -64.98 13.62
CA LEU A 7 4.43 -63.88 12.64
C LEU A 7 4.49 -62.54 13.40
N ARG A 8 5.69 -62.08 13.67
CA ARG A 8 5.92 -60.67 14.09
C ARG A 8 7.20 -60.20 13.43
N GLY A 9 7.12 -59.27 12.50
CA GLY A 9 8.33 -58.62 12.04
C GLY A 9 8.35 -58.09 10.62
N LEU A 10 7.20 -57.61 10.04
CA LEU A 10 7.25 -57.02 8.68
C LEU A 10 6.54 -55.68 8.52
N SER A 11 5.98 -55.05 9.56
CA SER A 11 5.20 -53.80 9.43
C SER A 11 5.97 -52.50 9.69
N CYS A 12 7.16 -52.52 10.29
CA CYS A 12 7.86 -51.27 10.62
C CYS A 12 8.85 -50.75 9.55
N ALA A 13 9.40 -51.62 8.72
CA ALA A 13 10.40 -51.21 7.73
C ALA A 13 9.78 -50.51 6.50
N ALA A 14 8.57 -50.90 6.11
CA ALA A 14 7.88 -50.32 4.96
C ALA A 14 7.36 -48.88 5.25
N CYS A 15 6.91 -48.62 6.48
CA CYS A 15 6.48 -47.24 6.87
C CYS A 15 7.65 -46.27 7.00
N PHE A 16 8.82 -46.74 7.48
CA PHE A 16 10.02 -45.90 7.56
C PHE A 16 10.60 -45.59 6.18
N LEU A 17 10.58 -46.53 5.24
CA LEU A 17 11.02 -46.31 3.86
C LEU A 17 10.11 -45.35 3.09
N LEU A 18 8.80 -45.37 3.33
CA LEU A 18 7.87 -44.43 2.69
C LEU A 18 8.01 -42.98 3.23
N ILE A 19 8.30 -42.82 4.52
CA ILE A 19 8.53 -41.48 5.12
C ILE A 19 9.87 -40.91 4.65
N VAL A 20 10.91 -41.72 4.55
CA VAL A 20 12.23 -41.27 4.03
C VAL A 20 12.16 -40.99 2.54
N ALA A 21 11.40 -41.75 1.75
CA ALA A 21 11.21 -41.48 0.32
C ALA A 21 10.39 -40.19 0.07
N ALA A 22 9.38 -39.90 0.92
CA ALA A 22 8.63 -38.66 0.82
C ALA A 22 9.46 -37.42 1.19
N MET A 23 10.37 -37.53 2.15
CA MET A 23 11.31 -36.45 2.46
C MET A 23 12.39 -36.28 1.38
N ALA A 24 12.88 -37.33 0.76
CA ALA A 24 13.86 -37.27 -0.33
C ALA A 24 13.27 -36.64 -1.60
N VAL A 25 12.01 -36.96 -1.92
CA VAL A 25 11.33 -36.38 -3.09
C VAL A 25 11.05 -34.86 -2.92
N ALA A 26 10.87 -34.38 -1.69
CA ALA A 26 10.70 -32.96 -1.43
C ALA A 26 12.02 -32.16 -1.58
N GLN A 27 13.16 -32.81 -1.47
CA GLN A 27 14.47 -32.18 -1.56
C GLN A 27 14.97 -32.01 -3.00
N ASP A 28 14.38 -32.72 -3.97
CA ASP A 28 14.72 -32.65 -5.39
C ASP A 28 13.73 -31.78 -6.22
N ASP A 29 12.63 -31.29 -5.64
CA ASP A 29 11.69 -30.40 -6.32
C ASP A 29 12.24 -28.95 -6.30
N PRO A 30 12.69 -28.39 -7.44
CA PRO A 30 13.29 -27.08 -7.49
C PRO A 30 12.33 -25.94 -7.09
N LEU A 31 11.02 -26.21 -7.05
CA LEU A 31 9.99 -25.24 -6.65
C LEU A 31 9.66 -25.30 -5.14
N VAL A 32 10.36 -26.12 -4.38
CA VAL A 32 10.23 -26.16 -2.91
C VAL A 32 11.29 -25.28 -2.28
N VAL A 33 10.85 -24.30 -1.48
CA VAL A 33 11.69 -23.33 -0.78
C VAL A 33 11.54 -23.53 0.72
N LYS A 34 12.64 -23.48 1.46
CA LYS A 34 12.65 -23.49 2.91
C LYS A 34 12.63 -22.07 3.46
N THR A 35 11.58 -21.70 4.16
CA THR A 35 11.49 -20.46 4.94
C THR A 35 11.82 -20.70 6.41
N GLY A 36 11.90 -19.64 7.20
CA GLY A 36 12.05 -19.73 8.66
C GLY A 36 10.90 -20.49 9.34
N ASP A 37 9.70 -20.45 8.74
CA ASP A 37 8.48 -21.05 9.31
C ASP A 37 8.18 -22.45 8.78
N GLY A 38 8.77 -22.87 7.65
CA GLY A 38 8.53 -24.16 7.03
C GLY A 38 8.83 -24.19 5.54
N MET A 39 8.49 -25.27 4.86
CA MET A 39 8.69 -25.39 3.40
C MET A 39 7.43 -24.95 2.65
N VAL A 40 7.64 -24.23 1.55
CA VAL A 40 6.57 -23.82 0.62
C VAL A 40 6.88 -24.31 -0.79
N ARG A 41 5.86 -24.71 -1.56
CA ARG A 41 5.99 -25.08 -2.96
C ARG A 41 5.26 -24.10 -3.84
N GLY A 42 5.98 -23.43 -4.75
CA GLY A 42 5.45 -22.55 -5.75
C GLY A 42 5.08 -23.22 -7.07
N VAL A 43 4.91 -22.41 -8.09
CA VAL A 43 4.68 -22.80 -9.49
C VAL A 43 5.67 -22.09 -10.42
N ALA A 44 6.05 -22.74 -11.49
CA ALA A 44 6.83 -22.10 -12.55
C ALA A 44 5.97 -21.06 -13.30
N ARG A 45 6.57 -19.91 -13.62
CA ARG A 45 5.93 -18.87 -14.47
C ARG A 45 6.13 -19.18 -15.95
N ASN A 46 5.13 -18.86 -16.75
CA ASN A 46 5.26 -18.81 -18.20
C ASN A 46 6.26 -17.69 -18.57
N GLY A 47 7.30 -18.04 -19.32
CA GLY A 47 8.36 -17.08 -19.69
C GLY A 47 9.56 -17.05 -18.73
N GLY A 48 9.59 -17.91 -17.72
CA GLY A 48 10.68 -18.05 -16.75
C GLY A 48 10.32 -17.55 -15.34
N GLY A 49 11.14 -17.98 -14.35
CA GLY A 49 10.91 -17.63 -12.95
C GLY A 49 9.90 -18.53 -12.23
N ALA A 50 9.45 -18.08 -11.07
CA ALA A 50 8.49 -18.77 -10.23
C ALA A 50 7.54 -17.81 -9.51
N GLU A 51 6.37 -18.33 -9.13
CA GLU A 51 5.39 -17.66 -8.27
C GLU A 51 5.16 -18.51 -7.02
N PHE A 52 5.14 -17.85 -5.87
CA PHE A 52 4.77 -18.43 -4.58
C PHE A 52 3.64 -17.58 -4.02
N LEU A 53 2.42 -18.10 -4.06
CA LEU A 53 1.19 -17.36 -3.76
C LEU A 53 0.56 -17.83 -2.46
N GLY A 54 0.12 -16.89 -1.61
CA GLY A 54 -0.56 -17.19 -0.36
C GLY A 54 0.35 -17.79 0.72
N ILE A 55 1.54 -17.20 0.92
CA ILE A 55 2.45 -17.58 2.02
C ILE A 55 2.01 -16.82 3.29
N PRO A 56 1.71 -17.51 4.42
CA PRO A 56 1.38 -16.82 5.66
C PRO A 56 2.64 -16.19 6.26
N PHE A 57 2.57 -14.92 6.63
CA PHE A 57 3.63 -14.24 7.36
C PHE A 57 3.28 -14.01 8.84
N ALA A 58 2.00 -14.16 9.19
CA ALA A 58 1.47 -13.96 10.52
C ALA A 58 0.46 -15.05 10.91
N GLN A 59 0.19 -15.16 12.21
CA GLN A 59 -0.94 -15.94 12.71
C GLN A 59 -2.25 -15.28 12.30
N PRO A 60 -3.32 -16.06 12.01
CA PRO A 60 -4.64 -15.49 11.74
C PRO A 60 -5.12 -14.57 12.86
N PRO A 61 -5.47 -13.31 12.58
CA PRO A 61 -5.90 -12.34 13.60
C PRO A 61 -7.38 -12.52 13.97
N VAL A 62 -7.74 -13.71 14.41
CA VAL A 62 -9.12 -14.14 14.68
C VAL A 62 -9.40 -14.30 16.19
N GLY A 63 -10.64 -14.15 16.61
CA GLY A 63 -11.05 -14.35 17.99
C GLY A 63 -10.31 -13.42 18.96
N ALA A 64 -9.55 -13.97 19.90
CA ALA A 64 -8.77 -13.18 20.86
C ALA A 64 -7.65 -12.35 20.20
N LEU A 65 -7.17 -12.74 19.01
CA LEU A 65 -6.16 -12.02 18.27
C LEU A 65 -6.74 -10.89 17.39
N ARG A 66 -8.06 -10.77 17.27
CA ARG A 66 -8.68 -9.60 16.64
C ARG A 66 -8.29 -8.34 17.44
N TRP A 67 -7.79 -7.32 16.73
CA TRP A 67 -7.23 -6.09 17.33
C TRP A 67 -6.10 -6.36 18.32
N HIS A 68 -5.28 -7.33 18.01
CA HIS A 68 -4.00 -7.56 18.66
C HIS A 68 -2.85 -7.25 17.68
N GLU A 69 -1.70 -6.90 18.19
CA GLU A 69 -0.47 -6.82 17.40
C GLU A 69 -0.26 -8.13 16.65
N PRO A 70 0.14 -8.11 15.35
CA PRO A 70 0.30 -9.34 14.59
C PRO A 70 1.43 -10.18 15.19
N LEU A 71 1.17 -11.48 15.29
CA LEU A 71 2.16 -12.45 15.75
C LEU A 71 2.76 -13.16 14.55
N PRO A 72 4.07 -13.47 14.54
CA PRO A 72 4.68 -14.25 13.46
C PRO A 72 3.94 -15.56 13.21
N ALA A 73 3.97 -16.04 11.97
CA ALA A 73 3.37 -17.31 11.61
C ALA A 73 3.91 -18.45 12.48
N LYS A 74 3.05 -19.41 12.82
CA LYS A 74 3.50 -20.62 13.54
C LYS A 74 4.26 -21.52 12.57
N PRO A 75 5.42 -22.05 12.97
CA PRO A 75 6.14 -23.01 12.16
C PRO A 75 5.27 -24.22 11.81
N TRP A 76 5.42 -24.73 10.59
CA TRP A 76 4.70 -25.91 10.11
C TRP A 76 5.63 -27.02 9.64
N SER A 77 5.15 -28.26 9.70
CA SER A 77 5.85 -29.43 9.16
C SER A 77 5.35 -29.76 7.73
N GLY A 78 6.20 -30.41 6.94
CA GLY A 78 5.88 -30.76 5.55
C GLY A 78 5.97 -29.57 4.60
N VAL A 79 5.46 -29.76 3.39
CA VAL A 79 5.47 -28.76 2.32
C VAL A 79 4.07 -28.15 2.19
N ARG A 80 3.98 -26.84 2.34
CA ARG A 80 2.75 -26.07 2.11
C ARG A 80 2.68 -25.66 0.64
N GLU A 81 1.55 -25.89 -0.01
CA GLU A 81 1.33 -25.48 -1.39
C GLU A 81 1.10 -23.96 -1.44
N ALA A 82 2.01 -23.25 -2.09
CA ALA A 82 1.94 -21.80 -2.32
C ALA A 82 1.64 -21.53 -3.81
N LYS A 83 0.54 -22.09 -4.30
CA LYS A 83 0.14 -22.10 -5.72
C LYS A 83 -1.11 -21.28 -6.02
N GLY A 84 -1.74 -20.72 -5.01
CA GLY A 84 -2.96 -19.95 -5.13
C GLY A 84 -3.05 -18.85 -4.10
N TYR A 85 -3.84 -17.84 -4.41
CA TYR A 85 -4.06 -16.73 -3.49
C TYR A 85 -4.79 -17.18 -2.22
N SER A 86 -4.50 -16.50 -1.11
CA SER A 86 -5.33 -16.52 0.08
C SER A 86 -6.60 -15.69 -0.13
N ALA A 87 -7.50 -15.70 0.87
CA ALA A 87 -8.62 -14.77 0.90
C ALA A 87 -8.14 -13.31 1.03
N PRO A 88 -8.85 -12.33 0.45
CA PRO A 88 -8.75 -10.93 0.80
C PRO A 88 -9.01 -10.72 2.30
N CYS A 89 -8.58 -9.58 2.87
CA CYS A 89 -8.95 -9.22 4.23
C CYS A 89 -10.42 -8.80 4.31
N ALA A 90 -11.05 -9.06 5.46
CA ALA A 90 -12.43 -8.68 5.72
C ALA A 90 -12.63 -7.18 5.50
N GLN A 91 -13.59 -6.80 4.64
CA GLN A 91 -13.81 -5.44 4.16
C GLN A 91 -15.26 -5.25 3.74
N PRO A 92 -15.82 -4.01 3.77
CA PRO A 92 -17.14 -3.71 3.25
C PRO A 92 -17.15 -3.66 1.71
N ASP A 93 -18.32 -3.84 1.10
CA ASP A 93 -18.54 -3.52 -0.32
C ASP A 93 -18.52 -1.99 -0.49
N LEU A 94 -17.49 -1.49 -1.14
CA LEU A 94 -17.29 -0.07 -1.46
C LEU A 94 -17.63 0.25 -2.92
N GLY A 95 -18.16 -0.72 -3.64
CA GLY A 95 -18.57 -0.60 -5.04
C GLY A 95 -18.02 -1.71 -5.92
N SER A 96 -18.18 -1.54 -7.23
CA SER A 96 -17.83 -2.59 -8.21
C SER A 96 -16.35 -2.99 -8.17
N TRP A 97 -15.47 -2.08 -7.74
CA TRP A 97 -14.03 -2.30 -7.77
C TRP A 97 -13.52 -3.29 -6.70
N ASN A 98 -14.24 -3.45 -5.58
CA ASN A 98 -13.86 -4.39 -4.51
C ASN A 98 -14.97 -5.36 -4.11
N ARG A 99 -16.09 -5.42 -4.83
CA ARG A 99 -17.24 -6.27 -4.46
C ARG A 99 -16.86 -7.72 -4.26
N HIS A 100 -16.09 -8.28 -5.19
CA HIS A 100 -15.62 -9.67 -5.07
C HIS A 100 -14.78 -9.90 -3.81
N ASP A 101 -13.87 -8.96 -3.50
CA ASP A 101 -13.02 -9.04 -2.32
C ASP A 101 -13.83 -8.90 -1.02
N ALA A 102 -14.87 -8.07 -1.03
CA ALA A 102 -15.79 -7.93 0.10
C ALA A 102 -16.63 -9.20 0.35
N GLU A 103 -17.08 -9.86 -0.71
CA GLU A 103 -17.86 -11.11 -0.64
C GLU A 103 -17.04 -12.30 -0.14
N THR A 104 -15.73 -12.32 -0.45
CA THR A 104 -14.83 -13.44 -0.16
C THR A 104 -13.84 -13.16 0.98
N GLY A 105 -13.86 -11.94 1.52
CA GLY A 105 -12.92 -11.48 2.53
C GLY A 105 -13.07 -12.19 3.89
N LEU A 106 -11.93 -12.53 4.49
CA LEU A 106 -11.83 -13.21 5.78
C LEU A 106 -10.90 -12.44 6.73
N GLU A 107 -10.99 -12.71 8.03
CA GLU A 107 -9.97 -12.23 9.00
C GLU A 107 -8.66 -13.00 8.88
N ASP A 108 -8.71 -14.30 8.50
CA ASP A 108 -7.50 -15.08 8.18
C ASP A 108 -6.99 -14.69 6.80
N CYS A 109 -6.29 -13.56 6.71
CA CYS A 109 -5.87 -12.92 5.47
C CYS A 109 -4.41 -12.45 5.44
N LEU A 110 -3.65 -12.63 6.51
CA LEU A 110 -2.28 -12.12 6.61
C LEU A 110 -1.28 -13.02 5.85
N TYR A 111 -1.32 -12.86 4.54
CA TYR A 111 -0.54 -13.61 3.57
C TYR A 111 0.14 -12.67 2.59
N LEU A 112 1.23 -13.15 2.00
CA LEU A 112 1.96 -12.47 0.94
C LEU A 112 2.18 -13.38 -0.28
N ASN A 113 2.55 -12.76 -1.40
CA ASN A 113 2.95 -13.44 -2.61
C ASN A 113 4.37 -13.02 -2.97
N VAL A 114 5.15 -13.94 -3.55
CA VAL A 114 6.48 -13.67 -4.08
C VAL A 114 6.54 -14.08 -5.53
N VAL A 115 6.99 -13.18 -6.40
CA VAL A 115 7.20 -13.43 -7.83
C VAL A 115 8.66 -13.15 -8.17
N THR A 116 9.36 -14.16 -8.69
CA THR A 116 10.75 -14.03 -9.11
C THR A 116 10.90 -14.25 -10.62
N PRO A 117 11.69 -13.42 -11.33
CA PRO A 117 11.83 -13.51 -12.80
C PRO A 117 12.66 -14.69 -13.28
N ALA A 118 13.52 -15.23 -12.43
CA ALA A 118 14.43 -16.34 -12.76
C ALA A 118 14.44 -17.37 -11.64
N TRP A 119 14.31 -18.66 -12.03
CA TRP A 119 14.28 -19.73 -11.04
C TRP A 119 15.01 -20.99 -11.53
N PRO A 120 15.87 -21.63 -10.73
CA PRO A 120 16.39 -21.08 -9.48
C PRO A 120 17.22 -19.81 -9.71
N ALA A 121 17.20 -18.89 -8.73
CA ALA A 121 17.94 -17.65 -8.84
C ALA A 121 19.46 -17.89 -8.82
N LYS A 122 20.18 -17.23 -9.72
CA LYS A 122 21.65 -17.31 -9.81
C LYS A 122 22.35 -16.18 -9.05
N THR A 123 21.67 -15.06 -8.89
CA THR A 123 22.13 -13.85 -8.20
C THR A 123 20.96 -13.27 -7.43
N LEU A 124 21.24 -12.57 -6.33
CA LEU A 124 20.22 -11.84 -5.61
C LEU A 124 19.80 -10.60 -6.40
N LEU A 125 18.49 -10.34 -6.44
CA LEU A 125 17.87 -9.24 -7.17
C LEU A 125 17.25 -8.23 -6.19
N PRO A 126 17.14 -6.94 -6.57
CA PRO A 126 16.38 -5.97 -5.80
C PRO A 126 14.95 -6.46 -5.54
N VAL A 127 14.43 -6.15 -4.36
CA VAL A 127 13.08 -6.51 -3.95
C VAL A 127 12.18 -5.29 -4.05
N MET A 128 11.01 -5.43 -4.67
CA MET A 128 9.95 -4.45 -4.67
C MET A 128 8.79 -4.97 -3.82
N PHE A 129 8.55 -4.32 -2.67
CA PHE A 129 7.53 -4.70 -1.68
C PHE A 129 6.30 -3.82 -1.86
N TRP A 130 5.22 -4.41 -2.38
CA TRP A 130 3.99 -3.74 -2.75
C TRP A 130 2.96 -3.70 -1.64
N ILE A 131 2.45 -2.49 -1.34
CA ILE A 131 1.32 -2.22 -0.46
C ILE A 131 0.15 -1.71 -1.32
N HIS A 132 -0.96 -2.45 -1.34
CA HIS A 132 -2.13 -2.08 -2.15
C HIS A 132 -2.89 -0.88 -1.58
N GLY A 133 -3.58 -0.14 -2.45
CA GLY A 133 -4.50 0.93 -2.07
C GLY A 133 -5.89 0.44 -1.67
N GLY A 134 -6.81 1.38 -1.56
CA GLY A 134 -8.20 1.16 -1.18
C GLY A 134 -8.62 1.89 0.09
N ALA A 135 -8.01 3.06 0.34
CA ALA A 135 -8.31 3.97 1.47
C ALA A 135 -8.16 3.30 2.85
N ASN A 136 -7.34 2.25 2.97
CA ASN A 136 -7.25 1.40 4.17
C ASN A 136 -8.58 0.76 4.59
N GLN A 137 -9.61 0.80 3.73
CA GLN A 137 -10.94 0.24 3.97
C GLN A 137 -11.22 -1.00 3.14
N GLY A 138 -10.58 -1.15 1.99
CA GLY A 138 -10.78 -2.25 1.04
C GLY A 138 -9.54 -2.50 0.18
N GLY A 139 -9.63 -3.49 -0.71
CA GLY A 139 -8.54 -3.91 -1.58
C GLY A 139 -7.90 -5.22 -1.17
N THR A 140 -6.94 -5.67 -1.97
CA THR A 140 -6.22 -6.93 -1.75
C THR A 140 -4.92 -6.95 -2.54
N ALA A 141 -3.90 -7.63 -2.03
CA ALA A 141 -2.68 -7.99 -2.77
C ALA A 141 -2.85 -9.29 -3.59
N MET A 142 -3.98 -9.97 -3.43
CA MET A 142 -4.27 -11.27 -4.05
C MET A 142 -4.85 -11.09 -5.45
N SER A 143 -4.10 -10.44 -6.34
CA SER A 143 -4.55 -10.04 -7.67
C SER A 143 -3.51 -10.33 -8.75
N ARG A 144 -4.00 -10.80 -9.90
CA ARG A 144 -3.16 -10.96 -11.11
C ARG A 144 -2.64 -9.61 -11.64
N LEU A 145 -3.28 -8.50 -11.32
CA LEU A 145 -2.77 -7.17 -11.62
C LEU A 145 -1.33 -7.01 -11.11
N TYR A 146 -1.07 -7.44 -9.90
CA TYR A 146 0.25 -7.30 -9.27
C TYR A 146 1.20 -8.44 -9.62
N THR A 147 0.73 -9.69 -9.63
CA THR A 147 1.62 -10.86 -9.80
C THR A 147 1.72 -11.35 -11.24
N GLY A 148 0.76 -11.01 -12.10
CA GLY A 148 0.66 -11.53 -13.47
C GLY A 148 1.39 -10.70 -14.52
N GLY A 149 1.91 -9.54 -14.15
CA GLY A 149 2.51 -8.58 -15.08
C GLY A 149 3.98 -8.85 -15.40
N LYS A 150 4.59 -7.89 -16.12
CA LYS A 150 5.95 -7.98 -16.63
C LYS A 150 6.99 -7.34 -15.70
N LEU A 151 6.59 -6.52 -14.74
CA LEU A 151 7.51 -5.80 -13.84
C LEU A 151 8.66 -6.68 -13.30
N PRO A 152 8.43 -7.92 -12.82
CA PRO A 152 9.52 -8.79 -12.37
C PRO A 152 10.55 -9.10 -13.46
N ASN A 153 10.15 -9.13 -14.74
CA ASN A 153 11.03 -9.47 -15.87
C ASN A 153 12.15 -8.42 -16.07
N HIS A 154 12.00 -7.23 -15.48
CA HIS A 154 13.04 -6.19 -15.43
C HIS A 154 14.11 -6.47 -14.36
N GLY A 155 14.17 -7.68 -13.82
CA GLY A 155 15.20 -8.12 -12.88
C GLY A 155 14.98 -7.67 -11.45
N VAL A 156 13.74 -7.75 -10.96
CA VAL A 156 13.35 -7.53 -9.58
C VAL A 156 12.54 -8.70 -9.03
N VAL A 157 12.63 -8.96 -7.73
CA VAL A 157 11.71 -9.84 -7.02
C VAL A 157 10.56 -8.98 -6.50
N LEU A 158 9.34 -9.33 -6.89
CA LEU A 158 8.14 -8.62 -6.45
C LEU A 158 7.48 -9.36 -5.29
N VAL A 159 7.18 -8.65 -4.22
CA VAL A 159 6.39 -9.13 -3.08
C VAL A 159 5.14 -8.28 -2.96
N SER A 160 3.97 -8.89 -2.86
CA SER A 160 2.71 -8.18 -2.56
C SER A 160 2.09 -8.70 -1.28
N VAL A 161 1.57 -7.82 -0.42
CA VAL A 161 1.15 -8.14 0.94
C VAL A 161 -0.28 -7.71 1.22
N ASN A 162 -1.08 -8.61 1.82
CA ASN A 162 -2.33 -8.25 2.48
C ASN A 162 -2.06 -7.69 3.88
N TYR A 163 -2.90 -6.78 4.33
CA TYR A 163 -2.90 -6.23 5.68
C TYR A 163 -4.35 -5.97 6.12
N ARG A 164 -4.60 -5.96 7.43
CA ARG A 164 -5.95 -5.72 7.97
C ARG A 164 -6.48 -4.35 7.60
N LEU A 165 -7.76 -4.28 7.29
CA LEU A 165 -8.43 -3.11 6.71
C LEU A 165 -9.52 -2.57 7.64
N GLY A 166 -9.83 -1.29 7.47
CA GLY A 166 -10.94 -0.61 8.12
C GLY A 166 -10.99 -0.88 9.62
N VAL A 167 -12.16 -1.23 10.13
CA VAL A 167 -12.34 -1.51 11.56
C VAL A 167 -11.46 -2.64 12.09
N PHE A 168 -11.10 -3.62 11.26
CA PHE A 168 -10.23 -4.73 11.69
C PHE A 168 -8.76 -4.34 11.80
N GLY A 169 -8.33 -3.38 10.98
CA GLY A 169 -6.94 -2.91 10.90
C GLY A 169 -6.65 -1.62 11.68
N PHE A 170 -7.69 -0.80 11.94
CA PHE A 170 -7.45 0.57 12.39
C PHE A 170 -8.42 1.05 13.49
N LEU A 171 -9.07 0.16 14.22
CA LEU A 171 -9.90 0.54 15.38
C LEU A 171 -9.01 0.94 16.57
N ALA A 172 -9.01 2.21 16.96
CA ALA A 172 -8.49 2.64 18.26
C ALA A 172 -9.60 2.57 19.32
N HIS A 173 -9.26 2.12 20.53
CA HIS A 173 -10.21 2.03 21.64
C HIS A 173 -9.45 1.99 22.98
N PRO A 174 -9.94 2.66 24.07
CA PRO A 174 -9.23 2.66 25.34
C PRO A 174 -8.99 1.27 25.95
N GLU A 175 -9.92 0.33 25.78
CA GLU A 175 -9.71 -1.06 26.24
C GLU A 175 -8.57 -1.74 25.46
N LEU A 176 -8.45 -1.49 24.15
CA LEU A 176 -7.36 -2.03 23.32
C LEU A 176 -6.02 -1.40 23.71
N THR A 177 -6.00 -0.09 23.92
CA THR A 177 -4.82 0.63 24.44
C THR A 177 -4.39 0.09 25.81
N GLY A 178 -5.37 -0.23 26.67
CA GLY A 178 -5.11 -0.85 27.96
C GLY A 178 -4.61 -2.30 27.89
N GLU A 179 -4.94 -3.06 26.85
CA GLU A 179 -4.43 -4.41 26.59
C GLU A 179 -3.01 -4.40 26.00
N SER A 180 -2.63 -3.32 25.29
CA SER A 180 -1.33 -3.22 24.62
C SER A 180 -0.20 -2.94 25.59
N THR A 181 0.92 -3.64 25.46
CA THR A 181 2.16 -3.35 26.21
C THR A 181 2.80 -2.02 25.84
N HIS A 182 2.41 -1.45 24.72
CA HIS A 182 2.88 -0.16 24.20
C HIS A 182 1.92 0.99 24.51
N HIS A 183 0.79 0.71 25.19
CA HIS A 183 -0.27 1.70 25.46
C HIS A 183 -0.74 2.40 24.18
N ALA A 184 -0.91 1.64 23.09
CA ALA A 184 -1.30 2.11 21.77
C ALA A 184 -2.35 1.19 21.15
N SER A 185 -3.18 1.73 20.25
CA SER A 185 -4.16 0.99 19.45
C SER A 185 -4.45 1.74 18.15
N GLY A 186 -5.08 1.08 17.15
CA GLY A 186 -5.53 1.72 15.92
C GLY A 186 -4.63 1.52 14.71
N ASN A 187 -3.39 1.02 14.85
CA ASN A 187 -2.44 0.88 13.75
C ASN A 187 -2.13 -0.58 13.37
N TYR A 188 -3.06 -1.51 13.60
CA TYR A 188 -2.80 -2.95 13.36
C TYR A 188 -2.50 -3.27 11.90
N GLY A 189 -3.12 -2.55 10.94
CA GLY A 189 -2.83 -2.68 9.51
C GLY A 189 -1.40 -2.28 9.16
N LEU A 190 -0.89 -1.19 9.73
CA LEU A 190 0.52 -0.80 9.57
C LEU A 190 1.46 -1.83 10.23
N MET A 191 1.10 -2.34 11.41
CA MET A 191 1.89 -3.39 12.07
C MET A 191 1.95 -4.68 11.24
N ASP A 192 0.88 -5.02 10.51
CA ASP A 192 0.86 -6.16 9.60
C ASP A 192 1.87 -5.97 8.47
N GLN A 193 1.94 -4.77 7.88
CA GLN A 193 2.92 -4.41 6.85
C GLN A 193 4.35 -4.45 7.42
N MET A 194 4.55 -3.96 8.64
CA MET A 194 5.84 -4.02 9.34
C MET A 194 6.30 -5.46 9.57
N LEU A 195 5.42 -6.35 10.02
CA LEU A 195 5.74 -7.77 10.22
C LEU A 195 6.01 -8.49 8.90
N ALA A 196 5.23 -8.18 7.84
CA ALA A 196 5.47 -8.72 6.52
C ALA A 196 6.84 -8.29 5.97
N LEU A 197 7.25 -7.04 6.18
CA LEU A 197 8.57 -6.54 5.80
C LEU A 197 9.69 -7.27 6.57
N GLN A 198 9.51 -7.52 7.86
CA GLN A 198 10.45 -8.33 8.66
C GLN A 198 10.53 -9.78 8.15
N TRP A 199 9.37 -10.37 7.77
CA TRP A 199 9.35 -11.69 7.15
C TRP A 199 10.13 -11.72 5.83
N VAL A 200 9.97 -10.68 4.99
CA VAL A 200 10.70 -10.53 3.73
C VAL A 200 12.21 -10.49 4.00
N ILE A 201 12.67 -9.65 4.92
CA ILE A 201 14.09 -9.55 5.27
C ILE A 201 14.66 -10.90 5.70
N ALA A 202 13.89 -11.68 6.47
CA ALA A 202 14.34 -12.97 6.99
C ALA A 202 14.34 -14.09 5.93
N ASN A 203 13.53 -14.00 4.86
CA ASN A 203 13.26 -15.13 3.98
C ASN A 203 13.53 -14.89 2.49
N ILE A 204 13.57 -13.64 2.02
CA ILE A 204 13.51 -13.32 0.58
C ILE A 204 14.74 -13.79 -0.20
N GLU A 205 15.88 -13.98 0.47
CA GLU A 205 17.10 -14.55 -0.14
C GLU A 205 16.82 -15.93 -0.72
N GLN A 206 15.98 -16.74 -0.06
CA GLN A 206 15.59 -18.08 -0.53
C GLN A 206 14.76 -18.04 -1.82
N PHE A 207 14.18 -16.87 -2.14
CA PHE A 207 13.41 -16.60 -3.36
C PHE A 207 14.22 -15.81 -4.41
N GLY A 208 15.51 -15.57 -4.14
CA GLY A 208 16.41 -14.83 -5.04
C GLY A 208 16.35 -13.31 -4.89
N GLY A 209 15.76 -12.80 -3.80
CA GLY A 209 15.75 -11.36 -3.50
C GLY A 209 16.87 -10.96 -2.54
N ASP A 210 17.39 -9.74 -2.69
CA ASP A 210 18.39 -9.15 -1.80
C ASP A 210 17.70 -8.46 -0.60
N PRO A 211 17.82 -9.01 0.62
CA PRO A 211 17.21 -8.41 1.82
C PRO A 211 17.81 -7.05 2.20
N LYS A 212 18.93 -6.64 1.57
CA LYS A 212 19.58 -5.34 1.77
C LYS A 212 19.25 -4.33 0.68
N ASN A 213 18.40 -4.70 -0.27
CA ASN A 213 18.01 -3.85 -1.39
C ASN A 213 16.48 -3.91 -1.62
N ILE A 214 15.73 -3.43 -0.63
CA ILE A 214 14.27 -3.43 -0.62
C ILE A 214 13.74 -2.03 -0.93
N THR A 215 12.84 -1.95 -1.89
CA THR A 215 12.03 -0.77 -2.19
C THR A 215 10.59 -1.04 -1.74
N VAL A 216 10.08 -0.28 -0.77
CA VAL A 216 8.66 -0.29 -0.42
C VAL A 216 7.94 0.62 -1.39
N PHE A 217 6.84 0.16 -1.97
CA PHE A 217 6.05 0.97 -2.88
C PHE A 217 4.56 0.67 -2.77
N GLY A 218 3.74 1.67 -3.07
CA GLY A 218 2.30 1.53 -3.00
C GLY A 218 1.58 2.65 -3.72
N GLN A 219 0.28 2.45 -3.94
CA GLN A 219 -0.59 3.40 -4.60
C GLN A 219 -1.74 3.79 -3.67
N SER A 220 -2.19 5.09 -3.73
CA SER A 220 -3.31 5.56 -2.91
C SER A 220 -3.03 5.37 -1.41
N ALA A 221 -3.89 4.68 -0.67
CA ALA A 221 -3.62 4.33 0.74
C ALA A 221 -2.29 3.57 0.91
N GLY A 222 -1.90 2.71 -0.03
CA GLY A 222 -0.61 2.03 0.02
C GLY A 222 0.58 2.99 -0.11
N ALA A 223 0.43 4.10 -0.86
CA ALA A 223 1.43 5.16 -0.94
C ALA A 223 1.47 5.99 0.36
N ILE A 224 0.31 6.27 0.94
CA ILE A 224 0.20 6.90 2.28
C ILE A 224 0.94 6.03 3.30
N ASP A 225 0.63 4.74 3.37
CA ASP A 225 1.25 3.81 4.29
C ASP A 225 2.77 3.69 4.05
N THR A 226 3.22 3.72 2.78
CA THR A 226 4.66 3.78 2.44
C THR A 226 5.34 5.00 3.07
N GLY A 227 4.73 6.18 2.99
CA GLY A 227 5.21 7.41 3.64
C GLY A 227 5.18 7.32 5.17
N LEU A 228 4.13 6.71 5.74
CA LEU A 228 4.02 6.48 7.19
C LEU A 228 5.09 5.51 7.70
N LEU A 229 5.44 4.48 6.92
CA LEU A 229 6.56 3.59 7.26
C LEU A 229 7.91 4.31 7.28
N MET A 230 8.09 5.39 6.51
CA MET A 230 9.32 6.21 6.55
C MET A 230 9.50 6.96 7.88
N VAL A 231 8.45 7.16 8.65
CA VAL A 231 8.47 7.83 9.97
C VAL A 231 8.22 6.88 11.15
N SER A 232 7.98 5.61 10.87
CA SER A 232 7.67 4.57 11.85
C SER A 232 8.94 3.92 12.45
N PRO A 233 8.83 3.08 13.49
CA PRO A 233 9.98 2.35 14.05
C PRO A 233 10.69 1.40 13.10
N VAL A 234 10.08 1.03 11.96
CA VAL A 234 10.70 0.19 10.93
C VAL A 234 11.50 0.97 9.88
N LYS A 235 11.61 2.29 10.02
CA LYS A 235 12.54 3.06 9.19
C LYS A 235 13.94 2.44 9.28
N GLY A 236 14.58 2.25 8.11
CA GLY A 236 15.87 1.55 8.02
C GLY A 236 15.79 0.07 7.67
N LEU A 237 14.60 -0.55 7.68
CA LEU A 237 14.41 -1.91 7.17
C LEU A 237 14.28 -1.96 5.64
N PHE A 238 14.05 -0.84 4.98
CA PHE A 238 14.02 -0.71 3.52
C PHE A 238 14.88 0.49 3.09
N GLN A 239 15.32 0.46 1.85
CA GLN A 239 16.35 1.36 1.35
C GLN A 239 15.85 2.39 0.36
N LYS A 240 14.60 2.25 -0.11
CA LYS A 240 13.97 3.15 -1.08
C LYS A 240 12.45 3.13 -0.93
N ALA A 241 11.80 4.22 -1.30
CA ALA A 241 10.35 4.34 -1.29
C ALA A 241 9.81 4.85 -2.64
N ILE A 242 8.66 4.31 -3.10
CA ILE A 242 7.90 4.85 -4.22
C ILE A 242 6.46 5.07 -3.76
N GLN A 243 5.94 6.27 -4.01
CA GLN A 243 4.59 6.69 -3.64
C GLN A 243 3.81 7.09 -4.89
N GLU A 244 2.76 6.32 -5.20
CA GLU A 244 1.91 6.55 -6.37
C GLU A 244 0.56 7.12 -5.91
N SER A 245 0.25 8.37 -6.24
CA SER A 245 -1.01 9.06 -5.87
C SER A 245 -1.34 8.94 -4.38
N GLY A 246 -0.38 9.32 -3.53
CA GLY A 246 -0.49 9.34 -2.07
C GLY A 246 0.82 9.76 -1.41
N SER A 247 0.74 10.21 -0.16
CA SER A 247 1.90 10.61 0.65
C SER A 247 1.54 10.54 2.13
N ALA A 248 2.50 10.59 3.02
CA ALA A 248 2.26 10.69 4.46
C ALA A 248 1.45 11.93 4.88
N PHE A 249 1.31 12.92 3.98
CA PHE A 249 0.57 14.16 4.22
C PHE A 249 -0.84 14.17 3.64
N THR A 250 -1.24 13.10 2.93
CA THR A 250 -2.51 13.03 2.20
C THR A 250 -3.72 13.17 3.12
N GLU A 251 -3.70 12.54 4.28
CA GLU A 251 -4.79 12.61 5.24
C GLU A 251 -4.29 13.18 6.58
N PRO A 252 -5.09 14.03 7.24
CA PRO A 252 -4.78 14.43 8.61
C PRO A 252 -4.95 13.23 9.53
N LEU A 253 -3.94 12.94 10.34
CA LEU A 253 -3.98 11.89 11.33
C LEU A 253 -4.54 12.43 12.65
N LEU A 254 -5.44 11.67 13.27
CA LEU A 254 -5.97 12.02 14.58
C LEU A 254 -4.97 11.60 15.68
N PRO A 255 -4.93 12.36 16.79
CA PRO A 255 -4.31 11.87 18.02
C PRO A 255 -5.07 10.65 18.56
N LEU A 256 -4.36 9.73 19.23
CA LEU A 256 -4.93 8.49 19.78
C LEU A 256 -6.20 8.72 20.60
N ALA A 257 -6.21 9.69 21.49
CA ALA A 257 -7.36 9.96 22.38
C ALA A 257 -8.64 10.35 21.63
N GLU A 258 -8.51 11.05 20.51
CA GLU A 258 -9.65 11.44 19.66
C GLU A 258 -10.19 10.22 18.89
N ASP A 259 -9.30 9.38 18.36
CA ASP A 259 -9.72 8.18 17.62
C ASP A 259 -10.26 7.10 18.56
N GLU A 260 -9.76 6.99 19.80
CA GLU A 260 -10.35 6.17 20.88
C GLU A 260 -11.79 6.59 21.19
N ALA A 261 -12.06 7.91 21.24
CA ALA A 261 -13.42 8.41 21.43
C ALA A 261 -14.35 7.99 20.28
N ARG A 262 -13.88 8.00 19.04
CA ARG A 262 -14.59 7.48 17.86
C ARG A 262 -14.82 5.97 17.96
N GLY A 263 -13.81 5.23 18.40
CA GLY A 263 -13.92 3.79 18.62
C GLY A 263 -14.95 3.41 19.66
N LYS A 264 -15.06 4.14 20.76
CA LYS A 264 -16.14 3.97 21.75
C LYS A 264 -17.52 4.23 21.14
N GLN A 265 -17.69 5.30 20.37
CA GLN A 265 -18.95 5.60 19.69
C GLN A 265 -19.31 4.49 18.70
N PHE A 266 -18.33 4.00 17.94
CA PHE A 266 -18.52 2.86 17.06
C PHE A 266 -18.95 1.61 17.82
N ALA A 267 -18.31 1.27 18.95
CA ALA A 267 -18.69 0.10 19.74
C ALA A 267 -20.16 0.16 20.19
N VAL A 268 -20.62 1.30 20.67
CA VAL A 268 -22.03 1.52 21.04
C VAL A 268 -22.95 1.37 19.82
N ALA A 269 -22.57 1.95 18.68
CA ALA A 269 -23.34 1.82 17.44
C ALA A 269 -23.44 0.37 16.94
N MET A 270 -22.44 -0.48 17.26
CA MET A 270 -22.50 -1.93 16.98
C MET A 270 -23.35 -2.72 17.98
N GLY A 271 -23.83 -2.08 19.04
CA GLY A 271 -24.66 -2.67 20.09
C GLY A 271 -23.92 -3.11 21.35
N ALA A 272 -22.65 -2.69 21.49
CA ALA A 272 -21.91 -2.92 22.73
C ALA A 272 -22.53 -2.13 23.91
N PRO A 273 -22.41 -2.62 25.15
CA PRO A 273 -22.86 -1.87 26.32
C PRO A 273 -22.09 -0.58 26.50
N GLU A 274 -22.70 0.42 27.16
CA GLU A 274 -21.94 1.57 27.62
C GLU A 274 -21.00 1.16 28.76
N GLY A 275 -19.77 1.70 28.74
CA GLY A 275 -18.76 1.41 29.77
C GLY A 275 -17.81 0.27 29.38
N ALA A 276 -17.43 -0.54 30.36
CA ALA A 276 -16.44 -1.61 30.17
C ALA A 276 -17.00 -2.83 29.41
N GLY A 277 -16.11 -3.57 28.75
CA GLY A 277 -16.46 -4.82 28.05
C GLY A 277 -16.88 -4.62 26.59
N GLN A 278 -16.68 -3.44 26.04
CA GLN A 278 -17.01 -3.14 24.65
C GLN A 278 -16.20 -3.98 23.65
N ILE A 279 -14.92 -4.14 23.86
CA ILE A 279 -14.05 -4.94 23.00
C ILE A 279 -14.36 -6.43 23.11
N ALA A 280 -14.64 -6.94 24.30
CA ALA A 280 -15.08 -8.33 24.48
C ALA A 280 -16.39 -8.59 23.72
N TYR A 281 -17.35 -7.68 23.75
CA TYR A 281 -18.58 -7.75 22.98
C TYR A 281 -18.31 -7.76 21.47
N LEU A 282 -17.50 -6.82 20.97
CA LEU A 282 -17.16 -6.72 19.56
C LEU A 282 -16.39 -7.96 19.04
N ARG A 283 -15.49 -8.54 19.84
CA ARG A 283 -14.80 -9.80 19.51
C ARG A 283 -15.76 -10.97 19.38
N GLY A 284 -16.91 -10.93 20.07
CA GLY A 284 -17.97 -11.92 19.95
C GLY A 284 -18.79 -11.83 18.66
N ILE A 285 -18.73 -10.72 17.92
CA ILE A 285 -19.46 -10.57 16.66
C ILE A 285 -18.69 -11.26 15.53
N PRO A 286 -19.32 -12.18 14.75
CA PRO A 286 -18.70 -12.74 13.56
C PRO A 286 -18.24 -11.63 12.59
N ALA A 287 -17.08 -11.81 11.94
CA ALA A 287 -16.49 -10.78 11.08
C ALA A 287 -17.46 -10.29 9.98
N ALA A 288 -18.14 -11.19 9.29
CA ALA A 288 -19.12 -10.84 8.26
C ALA A 288 -20.29 -10.00 8.81
N ASP A 289 -20.71 -10.25 10.05
CA ASP A 289 -21.77 -9.49 10.71
C ASP A 289 -21.29 -8.11 11.14
N LEU A 290 -20.07 -8.03 11.67
CA LEU A 290 -19.44 -6.76 12.03
C LEU A 290 -19.24 -5.87 10.79
N THR A 291 -18.71 -6.44 9.70
CA THR A 291 -18.55 -5.76 8.42
C THR A 291 -19.88 -5.24 7.88
N ARG A 292 -20.93 -6.06 7.90
CA ARG A 292 -22.27 -5.66 7.42
C ARG A 292 -22.88 -4.55 8.28
N LYS A 293 -22.78 -4.66 9.60
CA LYS A 293 -23.25 -3.63 10.54
C LYS A 293 -22.47 -2.32 10.37
N TRP A 294 -21.16 -2.39 10.18
CA TRP A 294 -20.32 -1.23 9.91
C TRP A 294 -20.71 -0.55 8.59
N ALA A 295 -20.83 -1.32 7.50
CA ALA A 295 -21.25 -0.80 6.20
C ALA A 295 -22.65 -0.15 6.21
N ALA A 296 -23.53 -0.57 7.10
CA ALA A 296 -24.89 -0.04 7.24
C ALA A 296 -24.97 1.29 8.02
N GLN A 297 -23.87 1.79 8.60
CA GLN A 297 -23.89 3.06 9.32
C GLN A 297 -24.10 4.22 8.34
N ALA A 298 -25.02 5.14 8.67
CA ALA A 298 -25.37 6.29 7.83
C ALA A 298 -24.18 7.23 7.55
N LEU A 299 -23.26 7.33 8.51
CA LEU A 299 -21.94 7.95 8.35
C LEU A 299 -20.92 6.83 8.60
N GLN A 300 -20.66 6.04 7.56
CA GLN A 300 -19.68 4.97 7.65
C GLN A 300 -18.34 5.53 8.17
N PRO A 301 -17.98 5.29 9.46
CA PRO A 301 -16.76 5.85 9.99
C PRO A 301 -15.58 5.21 9.27
N ARG A 302 -14.71 6.04 8.72
CA ARG A 302 -13.45 5.58 8.17
C ARG A 302 -12.48 5.38 9.32
N PHE A 303 -11.89 4.20 9.40
CA PHE A 303 -10.80 3.88 10.29
C PHE A 303 -9.52 3.88 9.47
N GLY A 304 -8.50 4.56 9.96
CA GLY A 304 -7.22 4.72 9.29
C GLY A 304 -6.08 4.90 10.30
N PRO A 305 -4.86 5.14 9.84
CA PRO A 305 -3.71 5.37 10.71
C PRO A 305 -3.94 6.50 11.71
N VAL A 306 -3.36 6.36 12.91
CA VAL A 306 -3.50 7.30 14.04
C VAL A 306 -2.13 7.60 14.65
N VAL A 307 -1.93 8.83 15.13
CA VAL A 307 -0.74 9.19 15.90
C VAL A 307 -0.88 8.58 17.30
N ASP A 308 -0.31 7.38 17.48
CA ASP A 308 -0.49 6.54 18.67
C ASP A 308 0.68 6.62 19.67
N GLY A 309 1.73 7.36 19.34
CA GLY A 309 2.92 7.51 20.17
C GLY A 309 3.91 6.34 20.07
N TRP A 310 3.59 5.28 19.32
CA TRP A 310 4.43 4.10 19.15
C TRP A 310 4.67 3.73 17.67
N VAL A 311 3.67 3.30 16.93
CA VAL A 311 3.79 3.00 15.49
C VAL A 311 3.98 4.28 14.70
N LEU A 312 3.22 5.31 15.04
CA LEU A 312 3.38 6.67 14.56
C LEU A 312 3.63 7.57 15.77
N PRO A 313 4.92 7.78 16.15
CA PRO A 313 5.28 8.50 17.38
C PRO A 313 4.90 9.98 17.35
N LYS A 314 4.83 10.58 16.15
CA LYS A 314 4.52 12.01 15.92
C LYS A 314 3.74 12.16 14.61
N ASP A 315 3.12 13.33 14.41
CA ASP A 315 2.58 13.69 13.09
C ASP A 315 3.70 13.62 12.04
N PRO A 316 3.50 12.93 10.90
CA PRO A 316 4.48 12.84 9.83
C PRO A 316 5.01 14.19 9.35
N LYS A 317 4.16 15.23 9.31
CA LYS A 317 4.57 16.58 8.92
C LYS A 317 5.63 17.16 9.84
N GLU A 318 5.52 16.91 11.16
CA GLU A 318 6.54 17.34 12.10
C GLU A 318 7.87 16.61 11.90
N VAL A 319 7.81 15.31 11.57
CA VAL A 319 9.00 14.48 11.34
C VAL A 319 9.74 14.94 10.09
N PHE A 320 9.03 15.10 8.96
CA PHE A 320 9.62 15.57 7.69
C PHE A 320 10.10 17.02 7.78
N ALA A 321 9.38 17.91 8.48
CA ALA A 321 9.83 19.29 8.67
C ALA A 321 11.14 19.41 9.45
N ARG A 322 11.53 18.37 10.19
CA ARG A 322 12.80 18.29 10.94
C ARG A 322 13.86 17.45 10.25
N GLY A 323 13.54 16.80 9.10
CA GLY A 323 14.41 15.84 8.43
C GLY A 323 14.71 14.60 9.30
N GLU A 324 13.74 14.19 10.14
CA GLU A 324 13.87 13.03 11.04
C GLU A 324 13.32 11.74 10.42
N GLU A 325 12.74 11.80 9.21
CA GLU A 325 12.25 10.64 8.45
C GLU A 325 13.39 9.73 7.97
N SER A 326 13.06 8.62 7.30
CA SER A 326 14.06 7.75 6.67
C SER A 326 14.87 8.50 5.62
N ALA A 327 16.18 8.54 5.78
CA ALA A 327 17.14 9.16 4.85
C ALA A 327 17.40 8.24 3.64
N ILE A 328 16.39 7.99 2.82
CA ILE A 328 16.41 7.07 1.68
C ILE A 328 15.95 7.77 0.40
N PRO A 329 16.31 7.31 -0.80
CA PRO A 329 15.72 7.81 -2.04
C PRO A 329 14.21 7.66 -2.07
N LEU A 330 13.51 8.73 -2.53
CA LEU A 330 12.06 8.79 -2.71
C LEU A 330 11.73 9.08 -4.17
N LEU A 331 10.86 8.26 -4.76
CA LEU A 331 10.20 8.53 -6.03
C LEU A 331 8.70 8.67 -5.75
N PHE A 332 8.07 9.75 -6.23
CA PHE A 332 6.65 9.97 -6.00
C PHE A 332 5.99 10.62 -7.22
N GLY A 333 4.69 10.47 -7.31
CA GLY A 333 3.94 11.12 -8.38
C GLY A 333 2.45 10.92 -8.28
N THR A 334 1.73 11.55 -9.23
CA THR A 334 0.27 11.52 -9.29
C THR A 334 -0.21 11.39 -10.74
N THR A 335 -1.44 10.93 -10.92
CA THR A 335 -2.12 11.03 -12.21
C THR A 335 -2.62 12.47 -12.43
N THR A 336 -2.85 12.86 -13.70
CA THR A 336 -3.24 14.25 -14.01
C THR A 336 -4.62 14.61 -13.49
N LYS A 337 -5.56 13.70 -13.46
CA LYS A 337 -6.95 14.01 -13.12
C LYS A 337 -7.46 13.39 -11.83
N GLU A 338 -6.79 12.38 -11.29
CA GLU A 338 -7.15 11.63 -10.07
C GLU A 338 -8.65 11.33 -9.96
N PHE A 339 -9.50 12.33 -9.68
CA PHE A 339 -10.94 12.18 -9.52
C PHE A 339 -11.72 13.15 -10.41
N VAL A 340 -12.93 12.75 -10.78
CA VAL A 340 -13.95 13.61 -11.39
C VAL A 340 -14.85 14.14 -10.28
N SER A 341 -15.00 15.46 -10.19
CA SER A 341 -15.83 16.12 -9.18
C SER A 341 -16.94 16.95 -9.83
N LEU A 342 -18.14 16.80 -9.30
CA LEU A 342 -19.33 17.54 -9.72
C LEU A 342 -19.68 18.71 -8.79
N ALA A 343 -18.76 19.12 -7.91
CA ALA A 343 -18.99 20.18 -6.94
C ALA A 343 -19.23 21.53 -7.65
N SER A 344 -20.26 22.28 -7.21
CA SER A 344 -20.54 23.62 -7.69
C SER A 344 -19.51 24.63 -7.18
N ALA A 345 -19.39 25.80 -7.86
CA ALA A 345 -18.49 26.86 -7.45
C ALA A 345 -18.70 27.30 -5.98
N ASP A 346 -19.95 27.33 -5.50
CA ASP A 346 -20.25 27.70 -4.11
C ASP A 346 -19.83 26.61 -3.11
N GLN A 347 -19.97 25.33 -3.47
CA GLN A 347 -19.45 24.23 -2.65
C GLN A 347 -17.92 24.29 -2.59
N LEU A 348 -17.26 24.58 -3.72
CA LEU A 348 -15.80 24.72 -3.77
C LEU A 348 -15.31 25.91 -2.94
N ARG A 349 -15.98 27.06 -2.98
CA ARG A 349 -15.63 28.23 -2.14
C ARG A 349 -15.71 27.88 -0.66
N ARG A 350 -16.79 27.22 -0.23
CA ARG A 350 -16.92 26.76 1.18
C ARG A 350 -15.80 25.79 1.55
N ARG A 351 -15.54 24.81 0.69
CA ARG A 351 -14.48 23.83 0.93
C ARG A 351 -13.10 24.47 1.02
N ILE A 352 -12.80 25.44 0.16
CA ILE A 352 -11.55 26.21 0.21
C ILE A 352 -11.46 27.02 1.51
N ALA A 353 -12.54 27.68 1.92
CA ALA A 353 -12.56 28.45 3.16
C ALA A 353 -12.27 27.57 4.38
N GLU A 354 -12.84 26.36 4.43
CA GLU A 354 -12.59 25.37 5.49
C GLU A 354 -11.14 24.86 5.50
N LEU A 355 -10.57 24.56 4.33
CA LEU A 355 -9.26 23.95 4.22
C LEU A 355 -8.11 24.95 4.32
N ALA A 356 -8.29 26.14 3.77
CA ALA A 356 -7.20 27.11 3.61
C ALA A 356 -7.26 28.27 4.63
N GLY A 357 -8.34 28.41 5.40
CA GLY A 357 -8.44 29.45 6.44
C GLY A 357 -8.04 30.84 5.91
N ASP A 358 -7.06 31.48 6.53
CA ASP A 358 -6.55 32.80 6.15
C ASP A 358 -5.94 32.85 4.75
N PHE A 359 -5.57 31.71 4.17
CA PHE A 359 -5.03 31.57 2.82
C PHE A 359 -6.12 31.35 1.75
N ALA A 360 -7.40 31.31 2.14
CA ALA A 360 -8.51 31.08 1.20
C ALA A 360 -8.55 32.08 0.03
N PRO A 361 -8.26 33.39 0.20
CA PRO A 361 -8.24 34.32 -0.94
C PRO A 361 -7.22 33.94 -2.02
N GLN A 362 -6.03 33.47 -1.63
CA GLN A 362 -4.99 33.02 -2.55
C GLN A 362 -5.42 31.73 -3.26
N ALA A 363 -6.00 30.77 -2.53
CA ALA A 363 -6.54 29.54 -3.10
C ALA A 363 -7.68 29.81 -4.09
N LEU A 364 -8.65 30.66 -3.73
CA LEU A 364 -9.74 31.05 -4.64
C LEU A 364 -9.22 31.68 -5.93
N LYS A 365 -8.18 32.50 -5.83
CA LYS A 365 -7.52 33.10 -7.01
C LYS A 365 -6.85 32.05 -7.89
N ALA A 366 -6.15 31.07 -7.28
CA ALA A 366 -5.44 30.01 -8.02
C ALA A 366 -6.40 29.16 -8.87
N TYR A 367 -7.62 28.94 -8.40
CA TYR A 367 -8.64 28.14 -9.10
C TYR A 367 -9.68 28.98 -9.88
N GLY A 368 -9.52 30.32 -9.98
CA GLY A 368 -10.46 31.21 -10.70
C GLY A 368 -11.83 31.32 -10.05
N LEU A 369 -11.92 31.13 -8.73
CA LEU A 369 -13.15 31.20 -7.94
C LEU A 369 -13.30 32.52 -7.15
N ALA A 370 -12.30 33.41 -7.21
CA ALA A 370 -12.38 34.75 -6.61
C ALA A 370 -13.42 35.62 -7.31
N ASP A 371 -13.90 36.65 -6.61
CA ASP A 371 -14.76 37.72 -7.14
C ASP A 371 -16.00 37.22 -7.92
N GLY A 372 -16.60 36.11 -7.46
CA GLY A 372 -17.76 35.48 -8.10
C GLY A 372 -17.44 34.65 -9.35
N GLY A 373 -16.15 34.39 -9.63
CA GLY A 373 -15.73 33.53 -10.74
C GLY A 373 -16.28 32.11 -10.64
N THR A 374 -16.49 31.44 -11.77
CA THR A 374 -17.07 30.09 -11.85
C THR A 374 -16.03 28.97 -11.80
N GLY A 375 -14.76 29.33 -11.72
CA GLY A 375 -13.62 28.40 -11.74
C GLY A 375 -12.95 28.28 -13.10
N THR A 376 -11.66 28.00 -13.11
CA THR A 376 -10.89 27.75 -14.34
C THR A 376 -11.22 26.36 -14.89
N VAL A 377 -11.13 26.23 -16.21
CA VAL A 377 -11.12 24.93 -16.91
C VAL A 377 -9.76 24.78 -17.55
N ASP A 378 -9.09 23.71 -17.25
CA ASP A 378 -7.79 23.36 -17.81
C ASP A 378 -7.94 22.14 -18.73
N PRO A 379 -7.34 22.13 -19.94
CA PRO A 379 -7.49 21.02 -20.87
C PRO A 379 -6.91 19.69 -20.35
N VAL A 380 -5.94 19.73 -19.44
CA VAL A 380 -5.29 18.54 -18.84
C VAL A 380 -5.96 18.20 -17.51
N TYR A 381 -6.07 19.18 -16.61
CA TYR A 381 -6.53 18.95 -15.23
C TYR A 381 -8.05 19.03 -15.05
N GLY A 382 -8.78 19.42 -16.07
CA GLY A 382 -10.24 19.49 -16.05
C GLY A 382 -10.81 20.75 -15.41
N THR A 383 -12.02 20.66 -14.85
CA THR A 383 -12.71 21.75 -14.17
C THR A 383 -12.02 22.16 -12.88
N ALA A 384 -12.32 23.33 -12.33
CA ALA A 384 -11.83 23.74 -11.01
C ALA A 384 -12.17 22.70 -9.92
N ALA A 385 -13.30 22.01 -10.06
CA ALA A 385 -13.69 20.95 -9.14
C ALA A 385 -12.76 19.72 -9.23
N ASP A 386 -12.43 19.29 -10.44
CA ASP A 386 -11.46 18.20 -10.68
C ASP A 386 -10.08 18.59 -10.15
N GLN A 387 -9.63 19.82 -10.48
CA GLN A 387 -8.33 20.35 -10.06
C GLN A 387 -8.19 20.37 -8.54
N ILE A 388 -9.18 20.93 -7.83
CA ILE A 388 -9.17 21.03 -6.36
C ILE A 388 -9.19 19.62 -5.75
N ALA A 389 -10.00 18.69 -6.26
CA ALA A 389 -10.07 17.34 -5.76
C ALA A 389 -8.70 16.62 -5.85
N ALA A 390 -8.02 16.73 -7.00
CA ALA A 390 -6.72 16.13 -7.20
C ALA A 390 -5.61 16.82 -6.40
N ASP A 391 -5.57 18.16 -6.44
CA ASP A 391 -4.52 18.96 -5.80
C ASP A 391 -4.54 18.80 -4.27
N VAL A 392 -5.74 18.89 -3.66
CA VAL A 392 -5.87 18.83 -2.18
C VAL A 392 -5.69 17.41 -1.64
N THR A 393 -6.15 16.40 -2.40
CA THR A 393 -6.11 15.02 -1.91
C THR A 393 -4.72 14.41 -2.07
N PHE A 394 -4.09 14.54 -3.24
CA PHE A 394 -2.86 13.80 -3.52
C PHE A 394 -1.69 14.68 -3.94
N ARG A 395 -1.87 15.56 -4.94
CA ARG A 395 -0.75 16.21 -5.61
C ARG A 395 0.01 17.17 -4.70
N CYS A 396 -0.68 18.11 -4.06
CA CYS A 396 -0.02 19.08 -3.20
C CYS A 396 0.54 18.48 -1.90
N PRO A 397 -0.15 17.52 -1.25
CA PRO A 397 0.44 16.74 -0.16
C PRO A 397 1.76 16.05 -0.56
N ALA A 398 1.77 15.33 -1.69
CA ALA A 398 2.96 14.62 -2.17
C ALA A 398 4.09 15.59 -2.53
N THR A 399 3.80 16.69 -3.25
CA THR A 399 4.79 17.72 -3.58
C THR A 399 5.35 18.40 -2.31
N ALA A 400 4.53 18.62 -1.27
CA ALA A 400 5.00 19.19 0.00
C ALA A 400 5.96 18.24 0.73
N GLU A 401 5.59 16.95 0.83
CA GLU A 401 6.45 15.91 1.38
C GLU A 401 7.78 15.80 0.62
N GLY A 402 7.72 15.70 -0.72
CA GLY A 402 8.91 15.64 -1.57
C GLY A 402 9.82 16.86 -1.42
N ARG A 403 9.26 18.07 -1.24
CA ARG A 403 10.05 19.29 -0.99
C ARG A 403 10.80 19.22 0.34
N TRP A 404 10.17 18.78 1.41
CA TRP A 404 10.85 18.67 2.70
C TRP A 404 11.89 17.56 2.70
N HIS A 405 11.58 16.42 2.09
CA HIS A 405 12.51 15.31 1.92
C HIS A 405 13.76 15.73 1.10
N SER A 406 13.55 16.44 0.00
CA SER A 406 14.64 16.99 -0.81
C SER A 406 15.43 18.08 -0.07
N ALA A 407 14.77 18.92 0.73
CA ALA A 407 15.45 19.94 1.55
C ALA A 407 16.33 19.31 2.64
N ALA A 408 16.02 18.11 3.11
CA ALA A 408 16.86 17.29 3.99
C ALA A 408 18.03 16.60 3.25
N HIS A 409 18.25 16.94 1.98
CA HIS A 409 19.32 16.41 1.11
C HIS A 409 19.18 14.93 0.75
N HIS A 410 17.96 14.43 0.69
CA HIS A 410 17.67 13.07 0.23
C HIS A 410 17.30 13.07 -1.26
N ALA A 411 17.81 12.09 -2.01
CA ALA A 411 17.51 11.93 -3.44
C ALA A 411 15.99 11.78 -3.65
N THR A 412 15.42 12.68 -4.43
CA THR A 412 13.96 12.79 -4.61
C THR A 412 13.63 12.95 -6.08
N PHE A 413 12.62 12.24 -6.57
CA PHE A 413 12.19 12.25 -7.97
C PHE A 413 10.66 12.34 -8.02
N GLU A 414 10.13 13.28 -8.86
CA GLU A 414 8.68 13.48 -9.03
C GLU A 414 8.25 13.13 -10.45
N TYR A 415 7.06 12.54 -10.60
CA TYR A 415 6.41 12.37 -11.90
C TYR A 415 4.96 12.83 -11.90
N GLU A 416 4.46 13.13 -13.11
CA GLU A 416 3.05 13.24 -13.42
C GLU A 416 2.69 12.21 -14.50
N PHE A 417 1.67 11.40 -14.25
CA PHE A 417 1.18 10.41 -15.20
C PHE A 417 -0.04 10.95 -15.94
N ASP A 418 0.13 11.25 -17.24
CA ASP A 418 -0.91 11.82 -18.13
C ASP A 418 -1.35 10.83 -19.23
N HIS A 419 -0.95 9.57 -19.14
CA HIS A 419 -1.33 8.57 -20.14
C HIS A 419 -2.57 7.81 -19.68
N ALA A 420 -3.72 8.10 -20.31
CA ALA A 420 -4.99 7.47 -19.95
C ALA A 420 -5.04 5.99 -20.40
N VAL A 421 -5.71 5.16 -19.63
CA VAL A 421 -6.12 3.82 -20.08
C VAL A 421 -6.96 3.96 -21.36
N PRO A 422 -6.73 3.16 -22.42
CA PRO A 422 -7.48 3.27 -23.66
C PRO A 422 -8.99 3.24 -23.46
N GLY A 423 -9.68 4.24 -24.05
CA GLY A 423 -11.12 4.42 -23.88
C GLY A 423 -11.52 5.31 -22.68
N GLN A 424 -10.58 5.68 -21.82
CA GLN A 424 -10.81 6.65 -20.77
C GLN A 424 -10.46 8.08 -21.25
N PRO A 425 -11.18 9.11 -20.79
CA PRO A 425 -10.97 10.48 -21.24
C PRO A 425 -9.71 11.16 -20.64
N ALA A 426 -9.14 10.59 -19.59
CA ALA A 426 -7.98 11.12 -18.89
C ALA A 426 -7.32 10.05 -18.01
N ALA A 427 -6.10 10.29 -17.55
CA ALA A 427 -5.44 9.50 -16.52
C ALA A 427 -6.09 9.83 -15.16
N ILE A 428 -7.01 8.97 -14.73
CA ILE A 428 -7.69 9.05 -13.43
C ILE A 428 -6.96 8.21 -12.38
N HIS A 429 -7.40 8.32 -11.14
CA HIS A 429 -6.82 7.57 -10.01
C HIS A 429 -6.61 6.08 -10.31
N SER A 430 -5.41 5.57 -10.04
CA SER A 430 -4.97 4.19 -10.32
C SER A 430 -4.79 3.83 -11.80
N SER A 431 -4.91 4.79 -12.75
CA SER A 431 -4.72 4.51 -14.19
C SER A 431 -3.30 4.03 -14.52
N ASP A 432 -2.32 4.39 -13.72
CA ASP A 432 -0.91 4.03 -13.86
C ASP A 432 -0.60 2.58 -13.49
N LEU A 433 -1.41 1.93 -12.64
CA LEU A 433 -1.15 0.58 -12.14
C LEU A 433 -0.90 -0.47 -13.24
N GLY A 434 -1.72 -0.46 -14.29
CA GLY A 434 -1.53 -1.38 -15.41
C GLY A 434 -0.17 -1.22 -16.08
N PHE A 435 0.31 0.03 -16.17
CA PHE A 435 1.58 0.40 -16.79
C PHE A 435 2.77 0.12 -15.87
N VAL A 436 2.64 0.33 -14.57
CA VAL A 436 3.68 0.02 -13.58
C VAL A 436 3.94 -1.48 -13.48
N PHE A 437 2.88 -2.29 -13.47
CA PHE A 437 3.01 -3.74 -13.37
C PHE A 437 3.19 -4.46 -14.71
N GLY A 438 3.03 -3.76 -15.85
CA GLY A 438 3.04 -4.38 -17.17
C GLY A 438 1.93 -5.42 -17.33
N PHE A 439 0.78 -5.17 -16.70
CA PHE A 439 -0.40 -6.02 -16.75
C PHE A 439 -1.59 -5.27 -17.33
N TYR A 440 -2.18 -5.80 -18.38
CA TYR A 440 -3.25 -5.14 -19.13
C TYR A 440 -4.57 -5.88 -18.95
N PRO A 441 -5.42 -5.45 -18.00
CA PRO A 441 -6.68 -6.10 -17.70
C PRO A 441 -7.62 -6.08 -18.91
N LYS A 442 -8.37 -7.17 -19.09
CA LYS A 442 -9.43 -7.26 -20.10
C LYS A 442 -10.80 -6.96 -19.54
N GLU A 443 -10.92 -6.91 -18.22
CA GLU A 443 -12.15 -6.66 -17.47
C GLU A 443 -11.86 -5.72 -16.29
N GLY A 444 -12.90 -5.07 -15.78
CA GLY A 444 -12.81 -4.14 -14.65
C GLY A 444 -12.49 -2.70 -15.06
N ASN A 445 -12.25 -1.85 -14.07
CA ASN A 445 -12.10 -0.40 -14.25
C ASN A 445 -10.85 0.01 -15.03
N LEU A 446 -9.84 -0.85 -15.09
CA LEU A 446 -8.59 -0.63 -15.83
C LEU A 446 -8.56 -1.36 -17.17
N ALA A 447 -9.68 -1.98 -17.60
CA ALA A 447 -9.75 -2.68 -18.87
C ALA A 447 -9.77 -1.70 -20.04
N GLY A 448 -8.95 -1.99 -21.06
CA GLY A 448 -8.87 -1.17 -22.27
C GLY A 448 -8.33 -1.96 -23.47
N GLY A 449 -8.44 -1.36 -24.66
CA GLY A 449 -7.86 -1.87 -25.89
C GLY A 449 -6.41 -1.40 -26.05
N TYR A 450 -5.50 -1.89 -25.21
CA TYR A 450 -4.10 -1.48 -25.21
C TYR A 450 -3.38 -1.75 -26.54
N GLY A 451 -2.59 -0.80 -27.00
CA GLY A 451 -1.83 -0.83 -28.24
C GLY A 451 -0.34 -0.55 -28.05
N ASP A 452 0.39 -0.40 -29.17
CA ASP A 452 1.86 -0.27 -29.15
C ASP A 452 2.36 0.93 -28.34
N THR A 453 1.64 2.06 -28.35
CA THR A 453 1.99 3.24 -27.55
C THR A 453 1.87 2.92 -26.05
N ASP A 454 0.81 2.24 -25.63
CA ASP A 454 0.58 1.87 -24.24
C ASP A 454 1.67 0.89 -23.77
N PHE A 455 2.02 -0.09 -24.59
CA PHE A 455 3.09 -1.03 -24.25
C PHE A 455 4.44 -0.36 -24.13
N LYS A 456 4.71 0.67 -24.96
CA LYS A 456 5.94 1.47 -24.85
C LYS A 456 5.96 2.32 -23.60
N VAL A 457 4.85 2.95 -23.23
CA VAL A 457 4.73 3.71 -21.96
C VAL A 457 4.99 2.77 -20.78
N SER A 458 4.37 1.61 -20.77
CA SER A 458 4.55 0.62 -19.70
C SER A 458 6.02 0.19 -19.57
N GLU A 459 6.65 -0.22 -20.67
CA GLU A 459 8.08 -0.60 -20.70
C GLU A 459 8.98 0.52 -20.16
N THR A 460 8.65 1.78 -20.47
CA THR A 460 9.37 2.95 -20.00
C THR A 460 9.18 3.14 -18.49
N VAL A 461 7.95 3.06 -17.98
CA VAL A 461 7.63 3.18 -16.56
C VAL A 461 8.28 2.04 -15.76
N GLU A 462 8.10 0.80 -16.21
CA GLU A 462 8.70 -0.40 -15.59
C GLU A 462 10.23 -0.25 -15.51
N SER A 463 10.86 0.27 -16.58
CA SER A 463 12.31 0.49 -16.62
C SER A 463 12.77 1.54 -15.59
N TYR A 464 12.10 2.68 -15.49
CA TYR A 464 12.42 3.70 -14.49
C TYR A 464 12.24 3.18 -13.06
N PHE A 465 11.11 2.54 -12.75
CA PHE A 465 10.80 2.03 -11.43
C PHE A 465 11.79 0.95 -10.99
N THR A 466 12.15 0.04 -11.90
CA THR A 466 13.12 -1.03 -11.58
C THR A 466 14.57 -0.52 -11.53
N ASN A 467 14.96 0.49 -12.31
CA ASN A 467 16.25 1.18 -12.14
C ASN A 467 16.32 1.85 -10.77
N PHE A 468 15.26 2.57 -10.38
CA PHE A 468 15.15 3.16 -9.06
C PHE A 468 15.22 2.10 -7.95
N ALA A 469 14.49 1.00 -8.09
CA ALA A 469 14.56 -0.12 -7.15
C ALA A 469 15.98 -0.72 -7.03
N ARG A 470 16.72 -0.74 -8.12
CA ARG A 470 18.10 -1.25 -8.15
C ARG A 470 19.10 -0.30 -7.50
N THR A 471 19.00 1.00 -7.76
CA THR A 471 20.09 1.97 -7.50
C THR A 471 19.69 3.18 -6.64
N GLY A 472 18.39 3.44 -6.45
CA GLY A 472 17.88 4.70 -5.87
C GLY A 472 17.81 5.85 -6.89
N ASN A 473 18.10 5.58 -8.16
CA ASN A 473 18.05 6.55 -9.26
C ASN A 473 17.26 5.94 -10.43
N PRO A 474 16.21 6.59 -10.95
CA PRO A 474 15.38 6.03 -12.02
C PRO A 474 16.09 5.98 -13.38
N ASN A 475 17.15 6.78 -13.59
CA ASN A 475 17.81 6.91 -14.86
C ASN A 475 18.50 5.61 -15.31
N GLY A 476 18.51 5.36 -16.63
CA GLY A 476 19.12 4.19 -17.25
C GLY A 476 19.38 4.40 -18.73
N GLU A 477 20.13 3.47 -19.33
CA GLU A 477 20.45 3.50 -20.75
C GLU A 477 19.18 3.49 -21.62
N GLY A 478 19.13 4.36 -22.62
CA GLY A 478 18.01 4.45 -23.57
C GLY A 478 16.78 5.19 -23.06
N LEU A 479 16.76 5.61 -21.79
CA LEU A 479 15.66 6.38 -21.22
C LEU A 479 15.94 7.90 -21.29
N PRO A 480 14.91 8.75 -21.51
CA PRO A 480 15.03 10.17 -21.29
C PRO A 480 15.54 10.47 -19.87
N LYS A 481 16.29 11.57 -19.70
CA LYS A 481 16.81 11.92 -18.38
C LYS A 481 15.67 12.33 -17.45
N TRP A 482 15.65 11.75 -16.25
CA TRP A 482 14.79 12.15 -15.15
C TRP A 482 15.63 12.91 -14.11
N PRO A 483 15.52 14.25 -14.03
CA PRO A 483 16.27 15.05 -13.07
C PRO A 483 15.79 14.81 -11.64
N GLU A 484 16.67 15.04 -10.67
CA GLU A 484 16.24 15.13 -9.28
C GLU A 484 15.31 16.32 -9.07
N PHE A 485 14.35 16.16 -8.18
CA PHE A 485 13.35 17.16 -7.83
C PHE A 485 13.97 18.50 -7.40
N ALA A 486 14.93 18.51 -6.50
CA ALA A 486 15.72 19.66 -6.03
C ALA A 486 14.92 20.97 -5.83
N SER A 487 15.59 22.12 -5.79
CA SER A 487 14.96 23.43 -5.54
C SER A 487 14.03 23.90 -6.68
N ALA A 488 14.28 23.45 -7.91
CA ALA A 488 13.44 23.79 -9.07
C ALA A 488 12.13 22.99 -9.11
N ALA A 489 11.95 22.00 -8.21
CA ALA A 489 10.83 21.07 -8.24
C ALA A 489 10.59 20.49 -9.65
N THR A 490 11.68 19.98 -10.24
CA THR A 490 11.67 19.38 -11.57
C THR A 490 11.00 18.00 -11.51
N PHE A 491 10.12 17.74 -12.46
CA PHE A 491 9.43 16.44 -12.60
C PHE A 491 9.44 15.97 -14.04
N VAL A 492 9.11 14.69 -14.26
CA VAL A 492 8.84 14.17 -15.60
C VAL A 492 7.36 13.90 -15.76
N LYS A 493 6.87 14.15 -16.98
CA LYS A 493 5.50 13.86 -17.39
C LYS A 493 5.48 12.71 -18.38
N PHE A 494 4.73 11.64 -18.07
CA PHE A 494 4.39 10.58 -19.01
C PHE A 494 3.17 11.01 -19.82
N THR A 495 3.39 11.43 -21.07
CA THR A 495 2.34 12.07 -21.86
C THR A 495 1.42 11.10 -22.57
N GLN A 496 0.25 11.57 -23.01
CA GLN A 496 -0.69 10.80 -23.84
C GLN A 496 -0.06 10.28 -25.13
N GLY A 497 0.93 10.98 -25.69
CA GLY A 497 1.67 10.58 -26.88
C GLY A 497 2.73 9.51 -26.65
N GLY A 498 2.91 9.05 -25.41
CA GLY A 498 3.93 8.07 -25.05
C GLY A 498 5.34 8.63 -25.00
N THR A 499 5.51 9.94 -24.81
CA THR A 499 6.78 10.60 -24.55
C THR A 499 6.96 10.88 -23.07
N VAL A 500 8.22 11.09 -22.66
CA VAL A 500 8.57 11.56 -21.31
C VAL A 500 9.10 12.98 -21.47
N GLU A 501 8.50 13.93 -20.80
CA GLU A 501 8.82 15.37 -20.89
C GLU A 501 9.23 15.91 -19.54
N GLU A 502 10.29 16.72 -19.50
CA GLU A 502 10.72 17.44 -18.29
C GLU A 502 9.86 18.69 -18.11
N ALA A 503 9.41 18.93 -16.86
CA ALA A 503 8.70 20.12 -16.47
C ALA A 503 9.09 20.53 -15.04
N GLN A 504 8.58 21.67 -14.58
CA GLN A 504 8.95 22.25 -13.28
C GLN A 504 7.73 22.77 -12.54
N ASP A 505 7.79 22.72 -11.20
CA ASP A 505 6.84 23.33 -10.28
C ASP A 505 5.38 22.91 -10.54
N LEU A 506 5.14 21.58 -10.47
CA LEU A 506 3.83 20.97 -10.71
C LEU A 506 2.74 21.68 -9.90
N ARG A 507 1.79 22.33 -10.60
CA ARG A 507 0.68 23.10 -9.98
C ARG A 507 1.15 24.13 -8.94
N GLY A 508 2.31 24.76 -9.15
CA GLY A 508 3.06 25.55 -8.18
C GLY A 508 2.25 26.57 -7.39
N ALA A 509 1.38 27.33 -8.04
CA ALA A 509 0.54 28.33 -7.36
C ALA A 509 -0.46 27.70 -6.37
N ALA A 510 -1.14 26.62 -6.74
CA ALA A 510 -2.09 25.91 -5.90
C ALA A 510 -1.39 25.17 -4.75
N CYS A 511 -0.32 24.44 -5.06
CA CYS A 511 0.43 23.67 -4.06
C CYS A 511 1.24 24.56 -3.11
N LYS A 512 1.58 25.79 -3.52
CA LYS A 512 2.14 26.77 -2.59
C LYS A 512 1.16 27.13 -1.48
N VAL A 513 -0.10 27.36 -1.81
CA VAL A 513 -1.14 27.65 -0.78
C VAL A 513 -1.24 26.49 0.21
N TYR A 514 -1.25 25.26 -0.28
CA TYR A 514 -1.28 24.07 0.58
C TYR A 514 -0.09 24.04 1.56
N ARG A 515 1.12 24.30 1.09
CA ARG A 515 2.31 24.39 1.95
C ARG A 515 2.21 25.51 2.98
N ASP A 516 1.78 26.73 2.56
CA ASP A 516 1.61 27.87 3.45
C ASP A 516 0.65 27.53 4.62
N VAL A 517 -0.45 26.79 4.33
CA VAL A 517 -1.40 26.30 5.35
C VAL A 517 -0.74 25.36 6.35
N ILE A 518 -0.01 24.34 5.86
CA ILE A 518 0.70 23.38 6.74
C ILE A 518 1.74 24.09 7.61
N GLU A 519 2.56 24.95 7.01
CA GLU A 519 3.61 25.68 7.74
C GLU A 519 3.05 26.63 8.78
N ALA A 520 1.90 27.25 8.52
CA ALA A 520 1.21 28.10 9.50
C ALA A 520 0.67 27.29 10.68
N GLY A 521 0.10 26.11 10.44
CA GLY A 521 -0.41 25.22 11.49
C GLY A 521 0.68 24.64 12.40
N MET A 522 1.91 24.52 11.91
CA MET A 522 3.05 24.03 12.70
C MET A 522 3.71 25.11 13.58
N LYS A 523 3.40 26.40 13.41
CA LYS A 523 3.95 27.46 14.26
C LYS A 523 3.31 27.41 15.66
N PRO A 524 4.08 27.57 16.76
CA PRO A 524 3.53 27.64 18.10
C PRO A 524 2.48 28.77 18.18
N GLY A 525 1.22 28.41 18.43
CA GLY A 525 0.10 29.33 18.51
C GLY A 525 -0.90 29.31 17.37
N GLY A 526 -0.71 28.47 16.33
CA GLY A 526 -1.74 28.18 15.34
C GLY A 526 -2.83 27.29 15.97
N SER A 527 -4.02 27.84 16.22
CA SER A 527 -5.21 27.08 16.58
C SER A 527 -5.75 26.39 15.33
N HIS A 528 -5.95 25.09 15.39
CA HIS A 528 -6.70 24.30 14.41
C HIS A 528 -8.19 24.41 14.63
#